data_7436f8572acc351df19ef0d8654750c8
#
_entry.id   7436f8572acc351df19ef0d8654750c8
#
_cell.length_a   1.000
_cell.length_b   1.000
_cell.length_c   1.000
_cell.angle_alpha   90.00
_cell.angle_beta   90.00
_cell.angle_gamma   90.00
#
_symmetry.space_group_name_H-M   'P 1'
#
loop_
_entity.id
_entity.type
_entity.pdbx_description
1 polymer ?
#
loop_
_entity_poly.entity_id
_entity_poly.type
_entity_poly.pdbx_seq_one_letter_code
_entity_poly.pdbx_strand_id
1 'polypeptide(L)'
;SRGLGDVYKRQICTRFPGKREKLMNKQNSTVMKLAETALLAALCYVSFTFLQIKIPVPGGDATSLHIGNTFCVLGALLLGGWYGGLAGSIGMTIADLMDPVYITGAPKTFVLKLCIGLITGLVAHKIAKINETNDKKYVFKWSLIASIAGLAFNVIADPIVGYFYKQYILGQPQEVASILAKLSAGATFVNAIVSTILVVIIYNAVRPALIKANLIRVYVTAANAK
;
A
#
# COMPACT_ATOMS: atom_id res chain seq x y z
N SER A 1 33.53 40.49 31.80
CA SER A 1 32.79 40.63 30.54
C SER A 1 32.33 39.29 30.00
N ARG A 2 31.63 38.44 30.78
CA ARG A 2 31.09 37.11 30.32
C ARG A 2 29.55 37.08 30.25
N GLY A 3 28.87 38.18 30.33
CA GLY A 3 27.41 38.20 30.49
C GLY A 3 26.57 38.52 29.24
N LEU A 4 27.10 39.29 28.27
CA LEU A 4 26.29 39.74 27.13
C LEU A 4 26.11 38.75 25.99
N GLY A 5 27.11 37.89 25.77
CA GLY A 5 27.05 36.88 24.70
C GLY A 5 26.09 35.76 24.98
N ASP A 6 25.88 35.38 26.23
CA ASP A 6 24.96 34.33 26.63
C ASP A 6 23.50 34.80 26.67
N VAL A 7 23.27 36.07 27.01
CA VAL A 7 21.95 36.68 26.96
C VAL A 7 21.46 36.82 25.50
N TYR A 8 22.37 37.23 24.60
CA TYR A 8 22.04 37.31 23.15
C TYR A 8 21.79 35.97 22.52
N LYS A 9 22.57 34.95 22.88
CA LYS A 9 22.30 33.53 22.40
C LYS A 9 20.97 33.01 22.95
N ARG A 10 20.64 33.28 24.21
CA ARG A 10 19.34 32.90 24.78
C ARG A 10 18.17 33.64 24.12
N GLN A 11 18.30 34.93 23.83
CA GLN A 11 17.24 35.72 23.18
C GLN A 11 17.02 35.31 21.71
N ILE A 12 18.06 34.90 20.99
CA ILE A 12 17.92 34.36 19.60
C ILE A 12 17.30 32.94 19.61
N CYS A 13 17.60 32.15 20.62
CA CYS A 13 16.96 30.81 20.77
C CYS A 13 15.49 30.85 21.14
N THR A 14 15.03 31.93 21.84
CA THR A 14 13.62 32.04 22.26
C THR A 14 12.70 32.68 21.21
N ARG A 15 13.26 33.31 20.17
CA ARG A 15 12.42 34.07 19.21
C ARG A 15 11.76 33.20 18.12
N PHE A 16 12.19 31.97 17.87
CA PHE A 16 11.54 31.04 16.91
C PHE A 16 11.60 29.59 17.33
N PRO A 17 11.16 29.18 18.54
CA PRO A 17 11.16 27.74 18.92
C PRO A 17 10.16 26.93 18.09
N GLY A 18 9.02 27.50 17.74
CA GLY A 18 7.93 26.78 17.10
C GLY A 18 8.17 26.37 15.64
N LYS A 19 9.03 27.08 14.90
CA LYS A 19 9.26 26.75 13.48
C LYS A 19 10.25 25.62 13.32
N ARG A 20 11.34 25.58 14.11
CA ARG A 20 12.32 24.47 14.11
C ARG A 20 11.70 23.20 14.68
N GLU A 21 10.98 23.28 15.76
CA GLU A 21 10.31 22.15 16.38
C GLU A 21 9.24 21.54 15.46
N LYS A 22 8.44 22.38 14.79
CA LYS A 22 7.49 21.92 13.75
C LYS A 22 8.20 21.27 12.56
N LEU A 23 9.34 21.78 12.12
CA LEU A 23 10.11 21.21 11.03
C LEU A 23 10.73 19.86 11.44
N MET A 24 11.32 19.75 12.62
CA MET A 24 11.87 18.52 13.17
C MET A 24 10.78 17.46 13.37
N ASN A 25 9.63 17.81 13.92
CA ASN A 25 8.49 16.92 14.09
C ASN A 25 7.93 16.44 12.73
N LYS A 26 7.89 17.32 11.72
CA LYS A 26 7.49 16.96 10.36
C LYS A 26 8.50 16.02 9.71
N GLN A 27 9.79 16.28 9.87
CA GLN A 27 10.87 15.45 9.33
C GLN A 27 10.86 14.05 9.96
N ASN A 28 10.76 13.97 11.28
CA ASN A 28 10.65 12.69 12.00
C ASN A 28 9.41 11.89 11.57
N SER A 29 8.28 12.56 11.36
CA SER A 29 7.07 11.91 10.84
C SER A 29 7.25 11.35 9.42
N THR A 30 7.99 12.04 8.56
CA THR A 30 8.25 11.57 7.19
C THR A 30 9.21 10.38 7.18
N VAL A 31 10.28 10.45 7.96
CA VAL A 31 11.26 9.34 8.09
C VAL A 31 10.58 8.09 8.64
N MET A 32 9.71 8.23 9.64
CA MET A 32 8.94 7.12 10.19
C MET A 32 8.04 6.48 9.13
N LYS A 33 7.29 7.27 8.37
CA LYS A 33 6.46 6.75 7.28
C LYS A 33 7.27 6.04 6.19
N LEU A 34 8.46 6.54 5.86
CA LEU A 34 9.33 5.86 4.91
C LEU A 34 9.84 4.53 5.44
N ALA A 35 10.21 4.45 6.73
CA ALA A 35 10.62 3.20 7.37
C ALA A 35 9.46 2.18 7.39
N GLU A 36 8.26 2.61 7.74
CA GLU A 36 7.06 1.77 7.71
C GLU A 36 6.73 1.30 6.29
N THR A 37 6.88 2.18 5.29
CA THR A 37 6.70 1.84 3.87
C THR A 37 7.72 0.80 3.42
N ALA A 38 8.98 0.94 3.81
CA ALA A 38 10.04 -0.01 3.49
C ALA A 38 9.79 -1.39 4.13
N LEU A 39 9.33 -1.42 5.39
CA LEU A 39 8.93 -2.65 6.07
C LEU A 39 7.78 -3.34 5.35
N LEU A 40 6.75 -2.60 4.97
CA LEU A 40 5.61 -3.14 4.23
C LEU A 40 6.00 -3.61 2.83
N ALA A 41 6.94 -2.90 2.16
CA ALA A 41 7.48 -3.35 0.88
C ALA A 41 8.23 -4.68 1.02
N ALA A 42 9.02 -4.85 2.09
CA ALA A 42 9.67 -6.12 2.39
C ALA A 42 8.67 -7.24 2.64
N LEU A 43 7.56 -6.96 3.36
CA LEU A 43 6.48 -7.93 3.55
C LEU A 43 5.75 -8.27 2.25
N CYS A 44 5.53 -7.30 1.36
CA CYS A 44 4.99 -7.55 0.02
C CYS A 44 5.93 -8.46 -0.78
N TYR A 45 7.23 -8.17 -0.76
CA TYR A 45 8.26 -8.97 -1.44
C TYR A 45 8.27 -10.42 -0.92
N VAL A 46 8.42 -10.60 0.39
CA VAL A 46 8.48 -11.93 1.03
C VAL A 46 7.22 -12.72 0.74
N SER A 47 6.05 -12.09 0.89
CA SER A 47 4.76 -12.76 0.66
C SER A 47 4.54 -13.13 -0.80
N PHE A 48 4.98 -12.30 -1.72
CA PHE A 48 4.88 -12.60 -3.14
C PHE A 48 5.90 -13.67 -3.56
N THR A 49 7.11 -13.64 -3.03
CA THR A 49 8.18 -14.58 -3.42
C THR A 49 7.99 -15.97 -2.80
N PHE A 50 7.68 -16.03 -1.51
CA PHE A 50 7.69 -17.31 -0.77
C PHE A 50 6.30 -17.87 -0.49
N LEU A 51 5.26 -17.03 -0.51
CA LEU A 51 3.88 -17.45 -0.23
C LEU A 51 3.03 -17.34 -1.51
N GLN A 52 3.55 -17.89 -2.63
CA GLN A 52 2.85 -17.98 -3.90
C GLN A 52 2.72 -19.41 -4.39
N ILE A 53 1.63 -19.68 -5.10
CA ILE A 53 1.43 -20.90 -5.89
C ILE A 53 1.46 -20.47 -7.36
N LYS A 54 2.52 -20.85 -8.07
CA LYS A 54 2.66 -20.56 -9.50
C LYS A 54 1.77 -21.49 -10.31
N ILE A 55 1.01 -20.94 -11.23
CA ILE A 55 0.18 -21.65 -12.20
C ILE A 55 0.86 -21.46 -13.56
N PRO A 56 1.61 -22.47 -14.05
CA PRO A 56 2.32 -22.39 -15.33
C PRO A 56 1.33 -22.33 -16.49
N VAL A 57 1.69 -21.60 -17.52
CA VAL A 57 0.91 -21.44 -18.74
C VAL A 57 1.78 -21.81 -19.95
N PRO A 58 1.20 -22.40 -21.02
CA PRO A 58 1.92 -22.64 -22.26
C PRO A 58 2.60 -21.38 -22.77
N GLY A 59 3.89 -21.48 -23.14
CA GLY A 59 4.70 -20.34 -23.60
C GLY A 59 5.75 -19.86 -22.59
N GLY A 60 5.91 -20.57 -21.45
CA GLY A 60 6.96 -20.22 -20.46
C GLY A 60 6.60 -19.09 -19.49
N ASP A 61 5.35 -18.68 -19.50
CA ASP A 61 4.78 -17.66 -18.60
C ASP A 61 4.01 -18.33 -17.45
N ALA A 62 3.66 -17.57 -16.42
CA ALA A 62 2.82 -18.04 -15.33
C ALA A 62 1.95 -16.92 -14.75
N THR A 63 0.85 -17.34 -14.14
CA THR A 63 0.12 -16.51 -13.16
C THR A 63 0.30 -17.11 -11.78
N SER A 64 0.00 -16.35 -10.71
CA SER A 64 0.19 -16.85 -9.35
C SER A 64 -0.95 -16.52 -8.41
N LEU A 65 -1.22 -17.45 -7.49
CA LEU A 65 -2.00 -17.18 -6.30
C LEU A 65 -1.03 -16.73 -5.20
N HIS A 66 -1.23 -15.54 -4.62
CA HIS A 66 -0.34 -14.96 -3.63
C HIS A 66 -1.07 -13.98 -2.70
N ILE A 67 -0.50 -13.75 -1.54
CA ILE A 67 -1.06 -12.83 -0.53
C ILE A 67 -0.35 -11.46 -0.47
N GLY A 68 0.55 -11.16 -1.41
CA GLY A 68 1.29 -9.89 -1.45
C GLY A 68 0.40 -8.65 -1.49
N ASN A 69 -0.76 -8.71 -2.16
CA ASN A 69 -1.73 -7.62 -2.20
C ASN A 69 -2.28 -7.24 -0.81
N THR A 70 -2.30 -8.18 0.16
CA THR A 70 -2.72 -7.91 1.53
C THR A 70 -1.89 -6.80 2.17
N PHE A 71 -0.57 -6.86 2.03
CA PHE A 71 0.33 -5.87 2.64
C PHE A 71 0.34 -4.54 1.89
N CYS A 72 0.11 -4.55 0.58
CA CYS A 72 -0.11 -3.33 -0.21
C CYS A 72 -1.35 -2.57 0.29
N VAL A 73 -2.49 -3.27 0.39
CA VAL A 73 -3.75 -2.70 0.88
C VAL A 73 -3.65 -2.31 2.35
N LEU A 74 -3.00 -3.13 3.19
CA LEU A 74 -2.75 -2.80 4.60
C LEU A 74 -1.96 -1.50 4.73
N GLY A 75 -0.90 -1.34 3.95
CA GLY A 75 -0.13 -0.10 3.89
C GLY A 75 -0.98 1.10 3.49
N ALA A 76 -1.88 0.94 2.52
CA ALA A 76 -2.78 1.99 2.10
C ALA A 76 -3.79 2.40 3.18
N LEU A 77 -4.28 1.44 3.98
CA LEU A 77 -5.16 1.69 5.12
C LEU A 77 -4.44 2.35 6.30
N LEU A 78 -3.17 2.00 6.55
CA LEU A 78 -2.39 2.52 7.68
C LEU A 78 -1.73 3.86 7.37
N LEU A 79 -1.03 3.96 6.25
CA LEU A 79 -0.14 5.07 5.90
C LEU A 79 -0.74 6.03 4.86
N GLY A 80 -1.84 5.62 4.22
CA GLY A 80 -2.45 6.33 3.10
C GLY A 80 -2.04 5.77 1.74
N GLY A 81 -2.82 6.13 0.72
CA GLY A 81 -2.73 5.50 -0.60
C GLY A 81 -1.37 5.58 -1.28
N TRP A 82 -0.68 6.71 -1.13
CA TRP A 82 0.63 6.92 -1.73
C TRP A 82 1.70 5.99 -1.14
N TYR A 83 1.84 6.00 0.18
CA TYR A 83 2.84 5.17 0.86
C TYR A 83 2.53 3.68 0.75
N GLY A 84 1.26 3.29 0.91
CA GLY A 84 0.84 1.90 0.73
C GLY A 84 0.98 1.41 -0.71
N GLY A 85 0.64 2.27 -1.68
CA GLY A 85 0.85 1.99 -3.10
C GLY A 85 2.33 1.80 -3.44
N LEU A 86 3.20 2.67 -2.93
CA LEU A 86 4.65 2.53 -3.09
C LEU A 86 5.19 1.26 -2.44
N ALA A 87 4.73 0.91 -1.25
CA ALA A 87 5.13 -0.34 -0.60
C ALA A 87 4.81 -1.56 -1.47
N GLY A 88 3.57 -1.66 -1.96
CA GLY A 88 3.15 -2.74 -2.84
C GLY A 88 3.90 -2.74 -4.18
N SER A 89 4.03 -1.57 -4.81
CA SER A 89 4.72 -1.44 -6.10
C SER A 89 6.17 -1.86 -5.99
N ILE A 90 6.92 -1.29 -5.05
CA ILE A 90 8.35 -1.56 -4.89
C ILE A 90 8.57 -3.03 -4.50
N GLY A 91 7.87 -3.52 -3.47
CA GLY A 91 8.08 -4.87 -2.96
C GLY A 91 7.80 -5.95 -4.01
N MET A 92 6.64 -5.88 -4.69
CA MET A 92 6.27 -6.89 -5.69
C MET A 92 7.04 -6.73 -7.01
N THR A 93 7.40 -5.50 -7.41
CA THR A 93 8.24 -5.30 -8.60
C THR A 93 9.65 -5.84 -8.41
N ILE A 94 10.25 -5.68 -7.22
CA ILE A 94 11.54 -6.31 -6.91
C ILE A 94 11.42 -7.84 -7.00
N ALA A 95 10.32 -8.42 -6.50
CA ALA A 95 10.09 -9.85 -6.61
C ALA A 95 9.97 -10.31 -8.07
N ASP A 96 9.24 -9.57 -8.91
CA ASP A 96 9.14 -9.84 -10.34
C ASP A 96 10.51 -9.76 -11.04
N LEU A 97 11.32 -8.75 -10.71
CA LEU A 97 12.66 -8.58 -11.28
C LEU A 97 13.64 -9.70 -10.90
N MET A 98 13.42 -10.35 -9.77
CA MET A 98 14.26 -11.48 -9.30
C MET A 98 13.76 -12.82 -9.81
N ASP A 99 12.58 -12.88 -10.43
CA ASP A 99 12.00 -14.11 -10.97
C ASP A 99 12.02 -14.09 -12.51
N PRO A 100 12.78 -14.99 -13.17
CA PRO A 100 12.86 -15.02 -14.64
C PRO A 100 11.52 -15.12 -15.36
N VAL A 101 10.51 -15.72 -14.71
CA VAL A 101 9.16 -15.88 -15.30
C VAL A 101 8.39 -14.56 -15.30
N TYR A 102 8.60 -13.69 -14.30
CA TYR A 102 7.85 -12.46 -14.11
C TYR A 102 8.59 -11.19 -14.51
N ILE A 103 9.90 -11.29 -14.78
CA ILE A 103 10.77 -10.11 -15.04
C ILE A 103 10.22 -9.16 -16.10
N THR A 104 9.66 -9.70 -17.16
CA THR A 104 9.07 -8.89 -18.24
C THR A 104 7.79 -8.17 -17.82
N GLY A 105 7.10 -8.67 -16.80
CA GLY A 105 5.89 -8.08 -16.24
C GLY A 105 6.11 -6.99 -15.20
N ALA A 106 7.34 -6.80 -14.72
CA ALA A 106 7.66 -5.90 -13.62
C ALA A 106 7.14 -4.45 -13.79
N PRO A 107 7.26 -3.79 -14.97
CA PRO A 107 6.71 -2.45 -15.17
C PRO A 107 5.18 -2.39 -15.02
N LYS A 108 4.47 -3.40 -15.52
CA LYS A 108 3.02 -3.52 -15.36
C LYS A 108 2.65 -3.67 -13.89
N THR A 109 3.35 -4.55 -13.17
CA THR A 109 3.15 -4.77 -11.74
C THR A 109 3.32 -3.49 -10.95
N PHE A 110 4.38 -2.73 -11.20
CA PHE A 110 4.61 -1.46 -10.52
C PHE A 110 3.40 -0.52 -10.61
N VAL A 111 2.89 -0.29 -11.82
CA VAL A 111 1.76 0.62 -12.05
C VAL A 111 0.48 0.11 -11.39
N LEU A 112 0.15 -1.17 -11.58
CA LEU A 112 -1.08 -1.74 -11.05
C LEU A 112 -1.10 -1.75 -9.51
N LYS A 113 0.02 -2.09 -8.87
CA LYS A 113 0.11 -2.10 -7.40
C LYS A 113 0.06 -0.69 -6.81
N LEU A 114 0.65 0.29 -7.50
CA LEU A 114 0.50 1.69 -7.11
C LEU A 114 -0.97 2.13 -7.14
N CYS A 115 -1.69 1.78 -8.22
CA CYS A 115 -3.11 2.10 -8.35
C CYS A 115 -3.97 1.43 -7.28
N ILE A 116 -3.71 0.15 -6.91
CA ILE A 116 -4.40 -0.51 -5.78
C ILE A 116 -4.29 0.34 -4.52
N GLY A 117 -3.06 0.74 -4.16
CA GLY A 117 -2.83 1.54 -2.96
C GLY A 117 -3.50 2.90 -3.02
N LEU A 118 -3.41 3.59 -4.16
CA LEU A 118 -4.04 4.90 -4.36
C LEU A 118 -5.56 4.84 -4.22
N ILE A 119 -6.22 3.89 -4.86
CA ILE A 119 -7.68 3.72 -4.80
C ILE A 119 -8.11 3.36 -3.39
N THR A 120 -7.46 2.37 -2.77
CA THR A 120 -7.75 1.98 -1.38
C THR A 120 -7.61 3.17 -0.44
N GLY A 121 -6.50 3.91 -0.53
CA GLY A 121 -6.25 5.06 0.32
C GLY A 121 -7.20 6.23 0.06
N LEU A 122 -7.62 6.44 -1.20
CA LEU A 122 -8.62 7.44 -1.54
C LEU A 122 -9.95 7.14 -0.86
N VAL A 123 -10.42 5.89 -0.96
CA VAL A 123 -11.68 5.48 -0.31
C VAL A 123 -11.56 5.56 1.21
N ALA A 124 -10.48 5.04 1.79
CA ALA A 124 -10.31 4.99 3.24
C ALA A 124 -10.14 6.37 3.89
N HIS A 125 -9.28 7.22 3.31
CA HIS A 125 -8.85 8.46 3.96
C HIS A 125 -9.51 9.72 3.42
N LYS A 126 -9.94 9.75 2.14
CA LYS A 126 -10.61 10.93 1.56
C LYS A 126 -12.12 10.82 1.63
N ILE A 127 -12.68 9.64 1.31
CA ILE A 127 -14.13 9.44 1.31
C ILE A 127 -14.61 9.09 2.71
N ALA A 128 -14.08 8.02 3.29
CA ALA A 128 -14.54 7.51 4.59
C ALA A 128 -13.88 8.18 5.81
N LYS A 129 -12.73 8.82 5.62
CA LYS A 129 -12.02 9.51 6.70
C LYS A 129 -11.85 8.64 7.97
N ILE A 130 -11.42 7.39 7.79
CA ILE A 130 -11.35 6.38 8.86
C ILE A 130 -10.46 6.80 10.04
N ASN A 131 -9.58 7.79 9.86
CA ASN A 131 -8.74 8.35 10.91
C ASN A 131 -9.42 9.48 11.71
N GLU A 132 -10.64 9.89 11.36
CA GLU A 132 -11.42 10.90 12.08
C GLU A 132 -12.43 10.30 13.06
N THR A 133 -12.45 8.96 13.23
CA THR A 133 -13.39 8.26 14.11
C THR A 133 -12.75 7.10 14.87
N ASN A 134 -13.28 6.84 16.07
CA ASN A 134 -12.95 5.67 16.89
C ASN A 134 -14.04 4.58 16.85
N ASP A 135 -15.12 4.79 16.11
CA ASP A 135 -16.16 3.76 15.99
C ASP A 135 -15.63 2.54 15.25
N LYS A 136 -15.50 1.44 15.98
CA LYS A 136 -14.98 0.16 15.46
C LYS A 136 -15.84 -0.39 14.32
N LYS A 137 -17.16 -0.24 14.39
CA LYS A 137 -18.08 -0.74 13.35
C LYS A 137 -17.91 0.05 12.05
N TYR A 138 -17.81 1.37 12.18
CA TYR A 138 -17.55 2.27 11.05
C TYR A 138 -16.20 1.96 10.39
N VAL A 139 -15.15 1.85 11.18
CA VAL A 139 -13.80 1.54 10.69
C VAL A 139 -13.75 0.17 10.02
N PHE A 140 -14.37 -0.86 10.60
CA PHE A 140 -14.48 -2.19 10.00
C PHE A 140 -15.18 -2.13 8.64
N LYS A 141 -16.36 -1.50 8.57
CA LYS A 141 -17.14 -1.38 7.32
C LYS A 141 -16.34 -0.68 6.24
N TRP A 142 -15.71 0.44 6.55
CA TRP A 142 -15.01 1.23 5.55
C TRP A 142 -13.62 0.69 5.19
N SER A 143 -12.94 -0.02 6.09
CA SER A 143 -11.74 -0.77 5.73
C SER A 143 -12.05 -1.90 4.75
N LEU A 144 -13.18 -2.59 4.92
CA LEU A 144 -13.67 -3.61 3.99
C LEU A 144 -14.00 -3.00 2.61
N ILE A 145 -14.80 -1.92 2.58
CA ILE A 145 -15.18 -1.25 1.32
C ILE A 145 -13.94 -0.72 0.57
N ALA A 146 -13.00 -0.09 1.28
CA ALA A 146 -11.78 0.43 0.68
C ALA A 146 -10.89 -0.69 0.11
N SER A 147 -10.78 -1.81 0.82
CA SER A 147 -10.03 -2.98 0.34
C SER A 147 -10.67 -3.58 -0.91
N ILE A 148 -11.99 -3.75 -0.90
CA ILE A 148 -12.72 -4.24 -2.07
C ILE A 148 -12.54 -3.29 -3.26
N ALA A 149 -12.63 -1.98 -3.06
CA ALA A 149 -12.49 -1.00 -4.16
C ALA A 149 -11.12 -1.09 -4.84
N GLY A 150 -10.02 -1.12 -4.07
CA GLY A 150 -8.67 -1.24 -4.62
C GLY A 150 -8.42 -2.58 -5.29
N LEU A 151 -8.90 -3.68 -4.70
CA LEU A 151 -8.68 -5.02 -5.24
C LEU A 151 -9.61 -5.33 -6.42
N ALA A 152 -10.85 -4.84 -6.44
CA ALA A 152 -11.75 -4.95 -7.58
C ALA A 152 -11.20 -4.22 -8.81
N PHE A 153 -10.61 -3.03 -8.61
CA PHE A 153 -9.85 -2.38 -9.68
C PHE A 153 -8.78 -3.31 -10.26
N ASN A 154 -7.99 -3.98 -9.41
CA ASN A 154 -6.95 -4.89 -9.88
C ASN A 154 -7.51 -6.11 -10.63
N VAL A 155 -8.62 -6.67 -10.16
CA VAL A 155 -9.30 -7.80 -10.83
C VAL A 155 -9.69 -7.45 -12.27
N ILE A 156 -10.09 -6.22 -12.50
CA ILE A 156 -10.47 -5.73 -13.83
C ILE A 156 -9.25 -5.28 -14.62
N ALA A 157 -8.37 -4.49 -14.02
CA ALA A 157 -7.26 -3.84 -14.71
C ALA A 157 -6.15 -4.83 -15.07
N ASP A 158 -5.82 -5.80 -14.20
CA ASP A 158 -4.69 -6.71 -14.44
C ASP A 158 -4.84 -7.57 -15.69
N PRO A 159 -5.97 -8.25 -15.95
CA PRO A 159 -6.15 -9.02 -17.18
C PRO A 159 -6.20 -8.14 -18.43
N ILE A 160 -6.83 -6.95 -18.34
CA ILE A 160 -6.94 -6.03 -19.49
C ILE A 160 -5.55 -5.47 -19.83
N VAL A 161 -4.88 -4.85 -18.87
CA VAL A 161 -3.55 -4.27 -19.07
C VAL A 161 -2.55 -5.38 -19.43
N GLY A 162 -2.66 -6.55 -18.80
CA GLY A 162 -1.84 -7.71 -19.09
C GLY A 162 -1.97 -8.20 -20.52
N TYR A 163 -3.20 -8.28 -21.05
CA TYR A 163 -3.45 -8.65 -22.44
C TYR A 163 -2.75 -7.69 -23.41
N PHE A 164 -3.02 -6.39 -23.27
CA PHE A 164 -2.44 -5.37 -24.17
C PHE A 164 -0.92 -5.29 -24.02
N TYR A 165 -0.40 -5.36 -22.79
CA TYR A 165 1.02 -5.33 -22.52
C TYR A 165 1.76 -6.50 -23.19
N LYS A 166 1.23 -7.72 -23.06
CA LYS A 166 1.83 -8.92 -23.64
C LYS A 166 1.75 -8.94 -25.18
N GLN A 167 0.62 -8.53 -25.73
CA GLN A 167 0.41 -8.55 -27.17
C GLN A 167 1.20 -7.43 -27.89
N TYR A 168 1.12 -6.18 -27.40
CA TYR A 168 1.67 -5.04 -28.13
C TYR A 168 3.07 -4.62 -27.68
N ILE A 169 3.45 -4.88 -26.43
CA ILE A 169 4.78 -4.51 -25.91
C ILE A 169 5.73 -5.68 -25.97
N LEU A 170 5.28 -6.88 -25.56
CA LEU A 170 6.12 -8.09 -25.59
C LEU A 170 6.01 -8.88 -26.90
N GLY A 171 5.13 -8.51 -27.82
CA GLY A 171 4.98 -9.16 -29.12
C GLY A 171 4.46 -10.61 -29.04
N GLN A 172 3.79 -10.99 -27.97
CA GLN A 172 3.25 -12.34 -27.84
C GLN A 172 2.06 -12.58 -28.77
N PRO A 173 1.87 -13.80 -29.30
CA PRO A 173 0.71 -14.14 -30.10
C PRO A 173 -0.60 -13.85 -29.36
N GLN A 174 -1.62 -13.37 -30.08
CA GLN A 174 -2.91 -13.00 -29.51
C GLN A 174 -3.56 -14.14 -28.72
N GLU A 175 -3.44 -15.36 -29.19
CA GLU A 175 -4.00 -16.55 -28.52
C GLU A 175 -3.36 -16.76 -27.13
N VAL A 176 -2.05 -16.66 -27.04
CA VAL A 176 -1.30 -16.80 -25.78
C VAL A 176 -1.66 -15.67 -24.82
N ALA A 177 -1.66 -14.42 -25.30
CA ALA A 177 -2.03 -13.26 -24.50
C ALA A 177 -3.47 -13.37 -23.97
N SER A 178 -4.42 -13.90 -24.77
CA SER A 178 -5.80 -14.11 -24.38
C SER A 178 -5.95 -15.20 -23.30
N ILE A 179 -5.26 -16.33 -23.44
CA ILE A 179 -5.27 -17.40 -22.43
C ILE A 179 -4.71 -16.88 -21.11
N LEU A 180 -3.58 -16.19 -21.15
CA LEU A 180 -2.96 -15.58 -19.97
C LEU A 180 -3.86 -14.56 -19.27
N ALA A 181 -4.56 -13.73 -20.04
CA ALA A 181 -5.50 -12.75 -19.48
C ALA A 181 -6.66 -13.45 -18.74
N LYS A 182 -7.22 -14.51 -19.29
CA LYS A 182 -8.29 -15.29 -18.64
C LYS A 182 -7.82 -15.94 -17.35
N LEU A 183 -6.64 -16.57 -17.35
CA LEU A 183 -6.07 -17.18 -16.15
C LEU A 183 -5.69 -16.14 -15.10
N SER A 184 -5.13 -15.00 -15.54
CA SER A 184 -4.83 -13.87 -14.65
C SER A 184 -6.11 -13.32 -14.01
N ALA A 185 -7.21 -13.19 -14.74
CA ALA A 185 -8.49 -12.77 -14.18
C ALA A 185 -8.97 -13.68 -13.05
N GLY A 186 -8.89 -15.00 -13.25
CA GLY A 186 -9.23 -15.99 -12.22
C GLY A 186 -8.31 -15.89 -11.00
N ALA A 187 -7.00 -15.85 -11.22
CA ALA A 187 -6.02 -15.76 -10.15
C ALA A 187 -6.14 -14.46 -9.36
N THR A 188 -6.30 -13.31 -10.04
CA THR A 188 -6.48 -12.01 -9.36
C THR A 188 -7.78 -11.93 -8.59
N PHE A 189 -8.84 -12.57 -9.06
CA PHE A 189 -10.11 -12.66 -8.33
C PHE A 189 -9.96 -13.43 -7.02
N VAL A 190 -9.35 -14.61 -7.06
CA VAL A 190 -9.06 -15.41 -5.84
C VAL A 190 -8.15 -14.63 -4.89
N ASN A 191 -7.07 -14.03 -5.41
CA ASN A 191 -6.15 -13.20 -4.64
C ASN A 191 -6.87 -12.01 -3.97
N ALA A 192 -7.85 -11.40 -4.66
CA ALA A 192 -8.62 -10.28 -4.13
C ALA A 192 -9.50 -10.72 -2.93
N ILE A 193 -10.16 -11.87 -3.02
CA ILE A 193 -10.97 -12.40 -1.93
C ILE A 193 -10.09 -12.68 -0.71
N VAL A 194 -9.03 -13.47 -0.89
CA VAL A 194 -8.13 -13.84 0.20
C VAL A 194 -7.48 -12.61 0.84
N SER A 195 -6.97 -11.69 0.00
CA SER A 195 -6.35 -10.46 0.50
C SER A 195 -7.33 -9.56 1.23
N THR A 196 -8.59 -9.46 0.77
CA THR A 196 -9.62 -8.67 1.46
C THR A 196 -9.89 -9.22 2.87
N ILE A 197 -10.06 -10.52 3.00
CA ILE A 197 -10.30 -11.16 4.30
C ILE A 197 -9.11 -10.92 5.23
N LEU A 198 -7.91 -11.23 4.77
CA LEU A 198 -6.69 -11.10 5.57
C LEU A 198 -6.44 -9.65 6.00
N VAL A 199 -6.53 -8.69 5.07
CA VAL A 199 -6.23 -7.29 5.39
C VAL A 199 -7.22 -6.70 6.38
N VAL A 200 -8.52 -7.03 6.28
CA VAL A 200 -9.54 -6.53 7.21
C VAL A 200 -9.29 -7.08 8.62
N ILE A 201 -8.95 -8.37 8.74
CA ILE A 201 -8.62 -8.99 10.02
C ILE A 201 -7.37 -8.33 10.61
N ILE A 202 -6.26 -8.27 9.85
CA ILE A 202 -4.99 -7.71 10.31
C ILE A 202 -5.14 -6.23 10.68
N TYR A 203 -5.78 -5.42 9.82
CA TYR A 203 -5.96 -3.99 10.05
C TYR A 203 -6.73 -3.71 11.34
N ASN A 204 -7.85 -4.39 11.55
CA ASN A 204 -8.67 -4.17 12.74
C ASN A 204 -8.00 -4.70 14.03
N ALA A 205 -7.17 -5.73 13.93
CA ALA A 205 -6.38 -6.23 15.06
C ALA A 205 -5.20 -5.30 15.42
N VAL A 206 -4.49 -4.79 14.42
CA VAL A 206 -3.26 -4.00 14.62
C VAL A 206 -3.55 -2.52 14.89
N ARG A 207 -4.60 -1.95 14.30
CA ARG A 207 -4.95 -0.53 14.43
C ARG A 207 -5.02 -0.03 15.89
N PRO A 208 -5.67 -0.71 16.85
CA PRO A 208 -5.71 -0.24 18.23
C PRO A 208 -4.33 -0.16 18.90
N ALA A 209 -3.44 -1.11 18.59
CA ALA A 209 -2.08 -1.12 19.10
C ALA A 209 -1.25 0.05 18.53
N LEU A 210 -1.39 0.33 17.23
CA LEU A 210 -0.71 1.44 16.57
C LEU A 210 -1.20 2.82 17.05
N ILE A 211 -2.49 2.94 17.39
CA ILE A 211 -3.04 4.16 18.01
C ILE A 211 -2.42 4.36 19.41
N LYS A 212 -2.35 3.31 20.24
CA LYS A 212 -1.71 3.38 21.56
C LYS A 212 -0.22 3.73 21.49
N ALA A 213 0.47 3.25 20.44
CA ALA A 213 1.87 3.55 20.19
C ALA A 213 2.10 4.93 19.55
N ASN A 214 1.06 5.75 19.34
CA ASN A 214 1.09 7.03 18.62
C ASN A 214 1.65 6.96 17.18
N LEU A 215 1.63 5.80 16.56
CA LEU A 215 2.03 5.59 15.17
C LEU A 215 0.92 5.99 14.19
N ILE A 216 -0.34 5.84 14.58
CA ILE A 216 -1.51 6.36 13.84
C ILE A 216 -2.17 7.45 14.68
N ARG A 217 -2.31 8.64 14.11
CA ARG A 217 -3.04 9.75 14.73
C ARG A 217 -4.51 9.68 14.34
N VAL A 218 -5.37 9.55 15.33
CA VAL A 218 -6.83 9.67 15.15
C VAL A 218 -7.24 11.07 15.54
N TYR A 219 -7.79 11.81 14.58
CA TYR A 219 -8.33 13.17 14.80
C TYR A 219 -9.83 13.06 15.05
N VAL A 220 -10.23 12.86 16.31
CA VAL A 220 -11.67 12.86 16.65
C VAL A 220 -12.14 14.33 16.62
N THR A 221 -12.89 14.67 15.60
CA THR A 221 -13.57 15.99 15.53
C THR A 221 -14.74 15.96 16.51
N ALA A 222 -14.95 17.07 17.25
CA ALA A 222 -16.02 17.18 18.25
C ALA A 222 -17.44 16.84 17.73
N ALA A 223 -17.64 16.85 16.41
CA ALA A 223 -18.89 16.47 15.77
C ALA A 223 -19.16 14.94 15.79
N ASN A 224 -18.13 14.11 15.99
CA ASN A 224 -18.22 12.63 16.00
C ASN A 224 -18.06 12.01 17.39
N ALA A 225 -18.20 12.81 18.44
CA ALA A 225 -18.08 12.37 19.84
C ALA A 225 -19.43 12.02 20.49
N LYS A 226 -20.46 11.72 19.67
CA LYS A 226 -21.77 11.25 20.16
C LYS A 226 -21.91 9.74 19.99
#